data_0735a854aa160a144663ce543c4ca728
#
_entry.id   0735a854aa160a144663ce543c4ca728
#
_cell.length_a   1.000
_cell.length_b   1.000
_cell.length_c   1.000
_cell.angle_alpha   90.00
_cell.angle_beta   90.00
_cell.angle_gamma   90.00
#
_symmetry.space_group_name_H-M   'P 1'
#
loop_
_entity.id
_entity.type
_entity.pdbx_description
1 polymer ?
#
loop_
_entity_poly.entity_id
_entity_poly.type
_entity_poly.pdbx_seq_one_letter_code
_entity_poly.pdbx_strand_id
1 'polypeptide(L)'
;VRHSILALMLSTATAAPLFAAPAPVTAPAQMPATADMQDAALAKFFADYDVAELARSPLAKSYRGIVDADYGKWDDFSDAAEAEDLKADQAALAEMRRRFDPAKLSPDSLLSYRLFEKKVARSADSYRYRDYGYVFDQMNGAQSQLPAFLINIHRVTSTADAQAYISRLQGMGPGLGQAIAQSKARADKGIMPPKWVYPYVINDAKNVVAGFPFTKTNVEAPLYADIKGKIEKLGLTDADKAALLKQATDALLTSVKPAYAELVAEMERQQAMAGTDDGVWRFKDGAGYYTQLLKNYTTTDLNGDQIHALGLAQVARIHGEMREIMAKTGFQGSLQDFFAFIRTDQRFYAPNTEEGRALYLSETEKAKQQVTALLPQYFGILPKAPLVVKRVETFREKSAGKAFYQGPSPDGSRPGTYYANLYDMADMPLVEVDALFYHEGLPGHHLQRTIQTELTNVPPFRRFGGFTAYTEGWGLYSEKLAKDMGLYPDPYRDFGRLQLELHRAIRLVVDSGLHHKKWTREQAIQYVKDNSADAPGGIVKAIERYVVYPGQATAYMVGRLKISQLRDLAQKELGPKFDYRAFHDVVLKDGPVPLDMLEDQVKAWIAKTK
;
A
#
# COMPACT_ATOMS: atom_id res chain seq x y z
N VAL A 1 13.95 7.93 -5.43
CA VAL A 1 13.39 6.71 -4.85
C VAL A 1 12.01 6.51 -5.45
N ARG A 2 11.88 5.51 -6.29
CA ARG A 2 10.60 5.17 -6.94
C ARG A 2 9.53 4.98 -5.87
N HIS A 3 8.61 5.91 -5.76
CA HIS A 3 7.46 5.82 -4.89
C HIS A 3 6.40 4.96 -5.57
N SER A 4 6.00 3.94 -4.87
CA SER A 4 4.79 3.14 -5.07
C SER A 4 4.83 2.12 -6.18
N ILE A 5 5.22 0.91 -5.88
CA ILE A 5 4.43 -0.26 -6.28
C ILE A 5 4.62 -1.32 -5.20
N LEU A 6 3.72 -1.35 -4.25
CA LEU A 6 3.53 -2.51 -3.41
C LEU A 6 2.28 -3.22 -3.90
N ALA A 7 2.43 -4.12 -4.85
CA ALA A 7 1.42 -5.11 -5.19
C ALA A 7 2.12 -6.41 -5.58
N LEU A 8 2.15 -7.28 -4.64
CA LEU A 8 2.67 -8.64 -4.69
C LEU A 8 1.90 -9.48 -5.71
N MET A 9 2.60 -10.18 -6.62
CA MET A 9 2.02 -11.31 -7.34
C MET A 9 3.06 -12.32 -7.82
N LEU A 10 2.76 -13.57 -7.62
CA LEU A 10 3.55 -14.75 -7.98
C LEU A 10 2.76 -15.71 -8.87
N SER A 11 3.37 -16.21 -9.92
CA SER A 11 2.88 -17.37 -10.68
C SER A 11 3.99 -18.34 -11.07
N THR A 12 3.72 -19.63 -10.88
CA THR A 12 4.48 -20.73 -11.50
C THR A 12 3.56 -21.43 -12.48
N ALA A 13 3.98 -21.58 -13.73
CA ALA A 13 3.27 -22.33 -14.74
C ALA A 13 3.70 -23.80 -14.69
N THR A 14 2.72 -24.73 -14.65
CA THR A 14 2.92 -26.14 -15.00
C THR A 14 2.06 -26.49 -16.18
N ALA A 15 2.68 -27.11 -17.18
CA ALA A 15 2.03 -27.56 -18.41
C ALA A 15 1.17 -28.82 -18.16
N ALA A 16 -0.03 -28.88 -18.76
CA ALA A 16 -0.84 -30.07 -18.87
C ALA A 16 -1.06 -30.45 -20.35
N PRO A 17 -1.25 -31.73 -20.66
CA PRO A 17 -1.13 -32.24 -22.03
C PRO A 17 -2.37 -31.96 -22.89
N LEU A 18 -2.12 -31.79 -24.19
CA LEU A 18 -3.10 -31.62 -25.27
C LEU A 18 -3.98 -32.88 -25.47
N PHE A 19 -5.30 -32.67 -25.44
CA PHE A 19 -6.23 -33.51 -26.16
C PHE A 19 -6.83 -32.71 -27.31
N ALA A 20 -6.70 -33.26 -28.53
CA ALA A 20 -7.23 -32.67 -29.74
C ALA A 20 -8.74 -32.86 -29.81
N ALA A 21 -9.49 -31.77 -30.02
CA ALA A 21 -10.91 -31.79 -30.38
C ALA A 21 -11.10 -31.50 -31.87
N PRO A 22 -12.16 -32.03 -32.53
CA PRO A 22 -12.35 -31.91 -33.96
C PRO A 22 -12.67 -30.46 -34.39
N ALA A 23 -12.22 -30.11 -35.60
CA ALA A 23 -12.34 -28.79 -36.18
C ALA A 23 -13.80 -28.36 -36.40
N PRO A 24 -14.19 -27.14 -36.02
CA PRO A 24 -15.48 -26.59 -36.39
C PRO A 24 -15.43 -26.00 -37.81
N VAL A 25 -16.51 -26.19 -38.54
CA VAL A 25 -16.77 -25.62 -39.86
C VAL A 25 -16.73 -24.08 -39.76
N THR A 26 -15.86 -23.47 -40.55
CA THR A 26 -15.69 -22.02 -40.60
C THR A 26 -16.89 -21.34 -41.25
N ALA A 27 -17.63 -20.58 -40.46
CA ALA A 27 -18.44 -19.48 -40.98
C ALA A 27 -17.51 -18.37 -41.52
N PRO A 28 -17.90 -17.61 -42.57
CA PRO A 28 -17.04 -16.55 -43.09
C PRO A 28 -16.75 -15.53 -41.98
N ALA A 29 -15.46 -15.27 -41.74
CA ALA A 29 -15.00 -14.31 -40.78
C ALA A 29 -15.54 -12.91 -41.15
N GLN A 30 -16.46 -12.38 -40.38
CA GLN A 30 -16.79 -10.96 -40.41
C GLN A 30 -15.51 -10.16 -40.10
N MET A 31 -15.12 -9.27 -41.00
CA MET A 31 -14.03 -8.32 -40.72
C MET A 31 -14.41 -7.54 -39.45
N PRO A 32 -13.52 -7.44 -38.45
CA PRO A 32 -13.80 -6.68 -37.24
C PRO A 32 -14.11 -5.23 -37.60
N ALA A 33 -15.05 -4.62 -36.86
CA ALA A 33 -15.36 -3.22 -37.02
C ALA A 33 -14.10 -2.36 -36.79
N THR A 34 -14.02 -1.17 -37.36
CA THR A 34 -12.85 -0.30 -37.28
C THR A 34 -12.44 0.05 -35.83
N ALA A 35 -13.41 0.09 -34.90
CA ALA A 35 -13.16 0.25 -33.46
C ALA A 35 -12.41 -0.95 -32.89
N ASP A 36 -12.82 -2.20 -33.18
CA ASP A 36 -12.18 -3.41 -32.66
C ASP A 36 -10.71 -3.53 -33.10
N MET A 37 -10.38 -3.05 -34.32
CA MET A 37 -8.99 -3.03 -34.80
C MET A 37 -8.13 -2.02 -34.03
N GLN A 38 -8.66 -0.84 -33.68
CA GLN A 38 -7.94 0.16 -32.90
C GLN A 38 -7.78 -0.28 -31.45
N ASP A 39 -8.80 -0.88 -30.86
CA ASP A 39 -8.76 -1.43 -29.50
C ASP A 39 -7.71 -2.53 -29.36
N ALA A 40 -7.67 -3.47 -30.31
CA ALA A 40 -6.64 -4.52 -30.33
C ALA A 40 -5.23 -3.95 -30.50
N ALA A 41 -5.07 -2.95 -31.36
CA ALA A 41 -3.77 -2.28 -31.56
C ALA A 41 -3.33 -1.49 -30.33
N LEU A 42 -4.26 -0.83 -29.61
CA LEU A 42 -4.00 -0.13 -28.36
C LEU A 42 -3.65 -1.13 -27.23
N ALA A 43 -4.36 -2.24 -27.14
CA ALA A 43 -4.04 -3.29 -26.17
C ALA A 43 -2.62 -3.85 -26.40
N LYS A 44 -2.24 -4.09 -27.67
CA LYS A 44 -0.86 -4.47 -28.00
C LYS A 44 0.15 -3.39 -27.62
N PHE A 45 -0.15 -2.13 -27.90
CA PHE A 45 0.72 -1.02 -27.51
C PHE A 45 1.00 -1.02 -25.99
N PHE A 46 -0.02 -1.22 -25.15
CA PHE A 46 0.17 -1.29 -23.71
C PHE A 46 0.91 -2.56 -23.25
N ALA A 47 0.75 -3.68 -23.94
CA ALA A 47 1.53 -4.87 -23.67
C ALA A 47 3.03 -4.67 -24.00
N ASP A 48 3.34 -4.05 -25.13
CA ASP A 48 4.71 -3.73 -25.53
C ASP A 48 5.34 -2.69 -24.56
N TYR A 49 4.55 -1.70 -24.11
CA TYR A 49 4.97 -0.73 -23.11
C TYR A 49 5.31 -1.41 -21.76
N ASP A 50 4.48 -2.35 -21.30
CA ASP A 50 4.72 -3.08 -20.05
C ASP A 50 6.02 -3.92 -20.12
N VAL A 51 6.27 -4.57 -21.24
CA VAL A 51 7.55 -5.29 -21.47
C VAL A 51 8.75 -4.34 -21.38
N ALA A 52 8.64 -3.17 -21.99
CA ALA A 52 9.71 -2.17 -21.97
C ALA A 52 9.90 -1.54 -20.56
N GLU A 53 8.82 -1.31 -19.81
CA GLU A 53 8.85 -0.85 -18.42
C GLU A 53 9.52 -1.90 -17.51
N LEU A 54 9.12 -3.17 -17.62
CA LEU A 54 9.68 -4.28 -16.86
C LEU A 54 11.17 -4.54 -17.16
N ALA A 55 11.60 -4.33 -18.40
CA ALA A 55 13.01 -4.48 -18.77
C ALA A 55 13.94 -3.51 -18.00
N ARG A 56 13.41 -2.40 -17.51
CA ARG A 56 14.15 -1.41 -16.70
C ARG A 56 14.04 -1.63 -15.19
N SER A 57 13.21 -2.60 -14.73
CA SER A 57 12.98 -2.82 -13.30
C SER A 57 13.01 -4.30 -12.92
N PRO A 58 14.21 -4.86 -12.64
CA PRO A 58 14.37 -6.19 -12.06
C PRO A 58 13.54 -6.41 -10.80
N LEU A 59 13.33 -5.37 -9.98
CA LEU A 59 12.49 -5.45 -8.79
C LEU A 59 11.02 -5.64 -9.15
N ALA A 60 10.49 -4.89 -10.12
CA ALA A 60 9.11 -5.05 -10.58
C ALA A 60 8.86 -6.45 -11.16
N LYS A 61 9.82 -7.02 -11.92
CA LYS A 61 9.78 -8.41 -12.37
C LYS A 61 9.63 -9.38 -11.19
N SER A 62 10.47 -9.22 -10.15
CA SER A 62 10.43 -10.08 -8.97
C SER A 62 9.11 -9.94 -8.19
N TYR A 63 8.56 -8.73 -8.05
CA TYR A 63 7.24 -8.52 -7.46
C TYR A 63 6.11 -9.21 -8.24
N ARG A 64 6.24 -9.33 -9.56
CA ARG A 64 5.30 -10.06 -10.43
C ARG A 64 5.61 -11.56 -10.51
N GLY A 65 6.64 -12.05 -9.81
CA GLY A 65 7.05 -13.46 -9.80
C GLY A 65 7.79 -13.90 -11.07
N ILE A 66 8.24 -12.96 -11.89
CA ILE A 66 9.02 -13.25 -13.12
C ILE A 66 10.46 -13.55 -12.69
N VAL A 67 10.92 -14.74 -13.05
CA VAL A 67 12.30 -15.22 -12.85
C VAL A 67 12.96 -15.37 -14.21
N ASP A 68 13.88 -14.47 -14.51
CA ASP A 68 14.64 -14.44 -15.76
C ASP A 68 16.12 -14.09 -15.50
N ALA A 69 16.87 -13.75 -16.54
CA ALA A 69 18.30 -13.36 -16.44
C ALA A 69 18.56 -12.14 -15.55
N ASP A 70 17.53 -11.36 -15.23
CA ASP A 70 17.63 -10.17 -14.36
C ASP A 70 17.29 -10.48 -12.89
N TYR A 71 16.95 -11.72 -12.55
CA TYR A 71 16.49 -12.09 -11.21
C TYR A 71 17.50 -11.80 -10.10
N GLY A 72 18.79 -11.78 -10.42
CA GLY A 72 19.88 -11.43 -9.51
C GLY A 72 20.29 -9.96 -9.48
N LYS A 73 19.57 -9.08 -10.20
CA LYS A 73 19.90 -7.66 -10.33
C LYS A 73 19.00 -6.78 -9.46
N TRP A 74 19.52 -5.60 -9.12
CA TRP A 74 18.77 -4.48 -8.57
C TRP A 74 18.35 -3.53 -9.68
N ASP A 75 17.37 -2.70 -9.39
CA ASP A 75 17.09 -1.52 -10.21
C ASP A 75 18.28 -0.55 -10.13
N ASP A 76 18.46 0.28 -11.15
CA ASP A 76 19.31 1.45 -11.06
C ASP A 76 18.57 2.54 -10.26
N PHE A 77 19.12 2.90 -9.09
CA PHE A 77 18.54 3.90 -8.19
C PHE A 77 19.05 5.31 -8.45
N SER A 78 19.79 5.57 -9.54
CA SER A 78 20.34 6.89 -9.86
C SER A 78 19.26 7.87 -10.34
N ASP A 79 19.52 9.17 -10.16
CA ASP A 79 18.70 10.25 -10.75
C ASP A 79 18.65 10.19 -12.27
N ALA A 80 19.72 9.67 -12.90
CA ALA A 80 19.77 9.48 -14.35
C ALA A 80 18.74 8.42 -14.82
N ALA A 81 18.64 7.30 -14.10
CA ALA A 81 17.64 6.27 -14.40
C ALA A 81 16.21 6.79 -14.22
N GLU A 82 15.95 7.59 -13.18
CA GLU A 82 14.63 8.22 -12.97
C GLU A 82 14.29 9.20 -14.12
N ALA A 83 15.27 9.95 -14.62
CA ALA A 83 15.09 10.84 -15.78
C ALA A 83 14.79 10.06 -17.08
N GLU A 84 15.49 8.95 -17.31
CA GLU A 84 15.25 8.09 -18.48
C GLU A 84 13.89 7.39 -18.41
N ASP A 85 13.42 6.99 -17.22
CA ASP A 85 12.07 6.44 -17.04
C ASP A 85 11.00 7.46 -17.42
N LEU A 86 11.12 8.72 -16.94
CA LEU A 86 10.17 9.77 -17.31
C LEU A 86 10.19 10.05 -18.82
N LYS A 87 11.38 10.11 -19.42
CA LYS A 87 11.52 10.32 -20.86
C LYS A 87 10.88 9.18 -21.67
N ALA A 88 11.05 7.93 -21.22
CA ALA A 88 10.42 6.77 -21.85
C ALA A 88 8.89 6.83 -21.73
N ASP A 89 8.35 7.22 -20.56
CA ASP A 89 6.92 7.40 -20.33
C ASP A 89 6.34 8.49 -21.24
N GLN A 90 7.03 9.64 -21.35
CA GLN A 90 6.64 10.75 -22.22
C GLN A 90 6.70 10.38 -23.71
N ALA A 91 7.71 9.62 -24.14
CA ALA A 91 7.82 9.14 -25.51
C ALA A 91 6.69 8.16 -25.84
N ALA A 92 6.37 7.24 -24.93
CA ALA A 92 5.25 6.30 -25.08
C ALA A 92 3.91 7.06 -25.17
N LEU A 93 3.70 8.08 -24.35
CA LEU A 93 2.51 8.93 -24.41
C LEU A 93 2.38 9.66 -25.75
N ALA A 94 3.47 10.24 -26.25
CA ALA A 94 3.50 10.92 -27.54
C ALA A 94 3.18 9.96 -28.69
N GLU A 95 3.74 8.74 -28.65
CA GLU A 95 3.46 7.68 -29.64
C GLU A 95 2.01 7.21 -29.57
N MET A 96 1.45 7.00 -28.38
CA MET A 96 0.03 6.64 -28.19
C MET A 96 -0.87 7.70 -28.82
N ARG A 97 -0.64 8.98 -28.55
CA ARG A 97 -1.44 10.09 -29.10
C ARG A 97 -1.33 10.22 -30.61
N ARG A 98 -0.16 9.91 -31.18
CA ARG A 98 0.05 9.92 -32.62
C ARG A 98 -0.67 8.80 -33.34
N ARG A 99 -0.77 7.61 -32.71
CA ARG A 99 -1.28 6.38 -33.35
C ARG A 99 -2.78 6.20 -33.22
N PHE A 100 -3.37 6.66 -32.10
CA PHE A 100 -4.75 6.31 -31.75
C PHE A 100 -5.61 7.57 -31.63
N ASP A 101 -6.76 7.54 -32.31
CA ASP A 101 -7.80 8.58 -32.21
C ASP A 101 -8.78 8.19 -31.07
N PRO A 102 -8.81 8.96 -29.94
CA PRO A 102 -9.67 8.65 -28.81
C PRO A 102 -11.16 8.53 -29.19
N ALA A 103 -11.62 9.26 -30.23
CA ALA A 103 -13.02 9.22 -30.67
C ALA A 103 -13.43 7.90 -31.34
N LYS A 104 -12.45 7.06 -31.71
CA LYS A 104 -12.68 5.78 -32.38
C LYS A 104 -12.48 4.57 -31.46
N LEU A 105 -12.14 4.80 -30.18
CA LEU A 105 -11.94 3.75 -29.19
C LEU A 105 -13.27 3.36 -28.53
N SER A 106 -13.39 2.08 -28.17
CA SER A 106 -14.46 1.65 -27.27
C SER A 106 -14.36 2.33 -25.91
N PRO A 107 -15.42 2.36 -25.10
CA PRO A 107 -15.38 2.98 -23.77
C PRO A 107 -14.28 2.43 -22.87
N ASP A 108 -13.99 1.11 -22.90
CA ASP A 108 -12.96 0.47 -22.08
C ASP A 108 -11.55 0.83 -22.55
N SER A 109 -11.32 0.86 -23.85
CA SER A 109 -10.06 1.30 -24.45
C SER A 109 -9.82 2.79 -24.24
N LEU A 110 -10.86 3.61 -24.36
CA LEU A 110 -10.80 5.04 -24.06
C LEU A 110 -10.46 5.30 -22.58
N LEU A 111 -11.03 4.51 -21.67
CA LEU A 111 -10.66 4.58 -20.25
C LEU A 111 -9.18 4.28 -20.05
N SER A 112 -8.66 3.21 -20.67
CA SER A 112 -7.23 2.86 -20.60
C SER A 112 -6.33 3.96 -21.18
N TYR A 113 -6.73 4.55 -22.32
CA TYR A 113 -6.04 5.68 -22.95
C TYR A 113 -5.93 6.88 -22.00
N ARG A 114 -7.05 7.31 -21.41
CA ARG A 114 -7.10 8.43 -20.46
C ARG A 114 -6.33 8.16 -19.17
N LEU A 115 -6.38 6.93 -18.66
CA LEU A 115 -5.62 6.54 -17.46
C LEU A 115 -4.11 6.56 -17.73
N PHE A 116 -3.67 6.18 -18.93
CA PHE A 116 -2.27 6.27 -19.32
C PHE A 116 -1.81 7.74 -19.42
N GLU A 117 -2.63 8.63 -20.00
CA GLU A 117 -2.35 10.08 -19.98
C GLU A 117 -2.16 10.61 -18.55
N LYS A 118 -3.07 10.22 -17.63
CA LYS A 118 -2.97 10.61 -16.21
C LYS A 118 -1.75 10.00 -15.52
N LYS A 119 -1.38 8.74 -15.84
CA LYS A 119 -0.16 8.09 -15.31
C LYS A 119 1.07 8.93 -15.65
N VAL A 120 1.25 9.27 -16.91
CA VAL A 120 2.44 10.01 -17.37
C VAL A 120 2.44 11.45 -16.83
N ALA A 121 1.29 12.12 -16.79
CA ALA A 121 1.19 13.46 -16.20
C ALA A 121 1.58 13.45 -14.72
N ARG A 122 1.11 12.47 -13.93
CA ARG A 122 1.47 12.32 -12.52
C ARG A 122 2.97 12.03 -12.33
N SER A 123 3.56 11.21 -13.20
CA SER A 123 5.01 10.96 -13.19
C SER A 123 5.79 12.26 -13.40
N ALA A 124 5.39 13.08 -14.38
CA ALA A 124 6.02 14.36 -14.67
C ALA A 124 5.88 15.39 -13.53
N ASP A 125 4.67 15.50 -12.95
CA ASP A 125 4.40 16.37 -11.79
C ASP A 125 5.22 15.95 -10.57
N SER A 126 5.35 14.65 -10.32
CA SER A 126 6.14 14.11 -9.21
C SER A 126 7.64 14.30 -9.43
N TYR A 127 8.11 14.16 -10.65
CA TYR A 127 9.52 14.31 -10.99
C TYR A 127 10.05 15.72 -10.70
N ARG A 128 9.21 16.75 -10.82
CA ARG A 128 9.56 18.12 -10.44
C ARG A 128 10.07 18.23 -8.99
N TYR A 129 9.51 17.41 -8.10
CA TYR A 129 9.83 17.40 -6.67
C TYR A 129 10.62 16.15 -6.23
N ARG A 130 11.28 15.43 -7.15
CA ARG A 130 11.99 14.19 -6.84
C ARG A 130 13.04 14.33 -5.73
N ASP A 131 13.64 15.51 -5.60
CA ASP A 131 14.64 15.79 -4.55
C ASP A 131 14.03 16.03 -3.17
N TYR A 132 12.72 16.24 -3.05
CA TYR A 132 12.05 16.63 -1.80
C TYR A 132 11.69 15.44 -0.90
N GLY A 133 11.68 14.22 -1.42
CA GLY A 133 11.46 13.00 -0.64
C GLY A 133 12.71 12.58 0.13
N TYR A 134 12.53 11.96 1.29
CA TYR A 134 13.65 11.40 2.04
C TYR A 134 14.08 10.05 1.47
N VAL A 135 15.38 9.82 1.34
CA VAL A 135 15.94 8.54 0.87
C VAL A 135 16.00 7.54 2.03
N PHE A 136 16.28 8.06 3.21
CA PHE A 136 16.37 7.30 4.45
C PHE A 136 15.42 7.87 5.49
N ASP A 137 14.53 7.04 5.97
CA ASP A 137 13.59 7.34 7.05
C ASP A 137 13.21 6.04 7.78
N GLN A 138 12.51 6.15 8.91
CA GLN A 138 12.14 5.01 9.74
C GLN A 138 10.97 4.17 9.18
N MET A 139 10.30 4.62 8.11
CA MET A 139 9.12 3.95 7.54
C MET A 139 9.42 3.21 6.23
N ASN A 140 10.05 3.91 5.29
CA ASN A 140 10.25 3.43 3.92
C ASN A 140 11.70 3.62 3.43
N GLY A 141 12.63 3.89 4.33
CA GLY A 141 14.02 4.18 3.98
C GLY A 141 14.73 2.99 3.32
N ALA A 142 15.62 3.29 2.39
CA ALA A 142 16.38 2.30 1.63
C ALA A 142 17.16 1.33 2.53
N GLN A 143 17.57 1.79 3.75
CA GLN A 143 18.26 0.95 4.73
C GLN A 143 17.50 -0.30 5.14
N SER A 144 16.17 -0.22 5.14
CA SER A 144 15.28 -1.32 5.53
C SER A 144 14.62 -2.00 4.33
N GLN A 145 14.35 -1.26 3.25
CA GLN A 145 13.64 -1.80 2.08
C GLN A 145 14.49 -2.80 1.28
N LEU A 146 15.80 -2.59 1.15
CA LEU A 146 16.67 -3.51 0.41
C LEU A 146 16.77 -4.89 1.11
N PRO A 147 17.06 -4.99 2.43
CA PRO A 147 17.01 -6.27 3.12
C PRO A 147 15.62 -6.91 3.13
N ALA A 148 14.57 -6.11 3.37
CA ALA A 148 13.20 -6.62 3.39
C ALA A 148 12.76 -7.21 2.05
N PHE A 149 13.21 -6.64 0.93
CA PHE A 149 12.97 -7.19 -0.39
C PHE A 149 13.58 -8.59 -0.54
N LEU A 150 14.83 -8.78 -0.12
CA LEU A 150 15.49 -10.09 -0.18
C LEU A 150 14.76 -11.12 0.69
N ILE A 151 14.38 -10.74 1.90
CA ILE A 151 13.73 -11.65 2.87
C ILE A 151 12.32 -12.03 2.39
N ASN A 152 11.52 -11.05 1.94
CA ASN A 152 10.10 -11.26 1.74
C ASN A 152 9.71 -11.54 0.28
N ILE A 153 10.51 -11.10 -0.70
CA ILE A 153 10.15 -11.15 -2.13
C ILE A 153 11.00 -12.13 -2.91
N HIS A 154 12.33 -12.14 -2.67
CA HIS A 154 13.24 -13.01 -3.41
C HIS A 154 13.05 -14.46 -2.97
N ARG A 155 12.55 -15.29 -3.86
CA ARG A 155 12.35 -16.72 -3.63
C ARG A 155 13.61 -17.50 -3.99
N VAL A 156 13.83 -18.58 -3.27
CA VAL A 156 14.91 -19.54 -3.55
C VAL A 156 14.28 -20.93 -3.59
N THR A 157 14.09 -21.44 -4.79
CA THR A 157 13.52 -22.76 -5.08
C THR A 157 14.52 -23.66 -5.83
N SER A 158 15.63 -23.08 -6.28
CA SER A 158 16.71 -23.74 -7.02
C SER A 158 18.08 -23.18 -6.65
N THR A 159 19.14 -23.87 -7.09
CA THR A 159 20.52 -23.36 -6.97
C THR A 159 20.71 -22.05 -7.73
N ALA A 160 20.07 -21.90 -8.89
CA ALA A 160 20.12 -20.66 -9.67
C ALA A 160 19.50 -19.48 -8.91
N ASP A 161 18.37 -19.71 -8.21
CA ASP A 161 17.75 -18.68 -7.38
C ASP A 161 18.64 -18.28 -6.19
N ALA A 162 19.33 -19.27 -5.57
CA ALA A 162 20.30 -19.00 -4.50
C ALA A 162 21.48 -18.17 -5.01
N GLN A 163 21.99 -18.46 -6.20
CA GLN A 163 23.02 -17.64 -6.85
C GLN A 163 22.52 -16.23 -7.16
N ALA A 164 21.28 -16.09 -7.65
CA ALA A 164 20.65 -14.80 -7.89
C ALA A 164 20.50 -13.97 -6.60
N TYR A 165 20.16 -14.63 -5.47
CA TYR A 165 20.12 -13.97 -4.16
C TYR A 165 21.52 -13.47 -3.75
N ILE A 166 22.56 -14.31 -3.91
CA ILE A 166 23.95 -13.95 -3.63
C ILE A 166 24.42 -12.78 -4.52
N SER A 167 24.04 -12.80 -5.81
CA SER A 167 24.29 -11.67 -6.72
C SER A 167 23.66 -10.38 -6.20
N ARG A 168 22.44 -10.43 -5.66
CA ARG A 168 21.80 -9.28 -5.02
C ARG A 168 22.50 -8.83 -3.73
N LEU A 169 23.05 -9.76 -2.93
CA LEU A 169 23.87 -9.36 -1.79
C LEU A 169 25.13 -8.61 -2.25
N GLN A 170 25.78 -9.06 -3.32
CA GLN A 170 26.94 -8.38 -3.92
C GLN A 170 26.55 -7.00 -4.49
N GLY A 171 25.38 -6.90 -5.13
CA GLY A 171 24.85 -5.65 -5.71
C GLY A 171 24.27 -4.68 -4.68
N MET A 172 24.04 -5.11 -3.43
CA MET A 172 23.45 -4.25 -2.41
C MET A 172 24.36 -3.10 -2.02
N GLY A 173 25.67 -3.31 -1.96
CA GLY A 173 26.63 -2.23 -1.69
C GLY A 173 26.55 -1.10 -2.72
N PRO A 174 26.71 -1.35 -4.03
CA PRO A 174 26.51 -0.36 -5.07
C PRO A 174 25.14 0.31 -5.04
N GLY A 175 24.05 -0.45 -4.84
CA GLY A 175 22.68 0.11 -4.76
C GLY A 175 22.50 1.04 -3.56
N LEU A 176 22.99 0.66 -2.39
CA LEU A 176 22.96 1.52 -1.21
C LEU A 176 23.86 2.75 -1.39
N GLY A 177 25.01 2.60 -2.08
CA GLY A 177 25.89 3.72 -2.43
C GLY A 177 25.20 4.77 -3.30
N GLN A 178 24.39 4.36 -4.29
CA GLN A 178 23.55 5.29 -5.08
C GLN A 178 22.53 6.02 -4.18
N ALA A 179 21.88 5.32 -3.26
CA ALA A 179 20.95 5.91 -2.30
C ALA A 179 21.65 6.91 -1.35
N ILE A 180 22.85 6.58 -0.87
CA ILE A 180 23.68 7.48 -0.04
C ILE A 180 24.05 8.74 -0.83
N ALA A 181 24.46 8.60 -2.08
CA ALA A 181 24.80 9.74 -2.96
C ALA A 181 23.60 10.67 -3.17
N GLN A 182 22.40 10.11 -3.41
CA GLN A 182 21.17 10.89 -3.51
C GLN A 182 20.85 11.62 -2.18
N SER A 183 20.93 10.92 -1.05
CA SER A 183 20.67 11.53 0.26
C SER A 183 21.63 12.70 0.53
N LYS A 184 22.91 12.52 0.19
CA LYS A 184 23.93 13.57 0.30
C LYS A 184 23.61 14.78 -0.58
N ALA A 185 23.28 14.55 -1.86
CA ALA A 185 22.92 15.62 -2.79
C ALA A 185 21.67 16.40 -2.35
N ARG A 186 20.69 15.73 -1.72
CA ARG A 186 19.50 16.35 -1.13
C ARG A 186 19.85 17.14 0.13
N ALA A 187 20.68 16.59 1.01
CA ALA A 187 21.15 17.29 2.20
C ALA A 187 21.90 18.58 1.86
N ASP A 188 22.73 18.57 0.80
CA ASP A 188 23.44 19.75 0.30
C ASP A 188 22.47 20.84 -0.23
N LYS A 189 21.24 20.45 -0.63
CA LYS A 189 20.13 21.35 -0.99
C LYS A 189 19.26 21.75 0.21
N GLY A 190 19.60 21.32 1.44
CA GLY A 190 18.80 21.54 2.65
C GLY A 190 17.59 20.61 2.79
N ILE A 191 17.47 19.57 1.97
CA ILE A 191 16.39 18.59 2.04
C ILE A 191 16.83 17.42 2.91
N MET A 192 16.50 17.51 4.19
CA MET A 192 16.84 16.51 5.21
C MET A 192 15.60 16.19 6.06
N PRO A 193 15.44 14.96 6.57
CA PRO A 193 14.43 14.69 7.59
C PRO A 193 14.74 15.46 8.90
N PRO A 194 13.75 15.63 9.80
CA PRO A 194 14.00 16.19 11.12
C PRO A 194 15.02 15.37 11.92
N LYS A 195 15.75 16.03 12.80
CA LYS A 195 16.88 15.45 13.56
C LYS A 195 16.53 14.15 14.29
N TRP A 196 15.31 14.01 14.78
CA TRP A 196 14.86 12.84 15.53
C TRP A 196 14.69 11.57 14.66
N VAL A 197 14.65 11.69 13.33
CA VAL A 197 14.56 10.55 12.40
C VAL A 197 15.87 9.76 12.35
N TYR A 198 17.01 10.43 12.41
CA TYR A 198 18.33 9.81 12.22
C TYR A 198 18.66 8.68 13.19
N PRO A 199 18.38 8.78 14.52
CA PRO A 199 18.60 7.68 15.45
C PRO A 199 17.88 6.40 15.04
N TYR A 200 16.68 6.47 14.48
CA TYR A 200 15.95 5.30 13.97
C TYR A 200 16.67 4.67 12.79
N VAL A 201 17.03 5.48 11.78
CA VAL A 201 17.74 5.01 10.57
C VAL A 201 19.08 4.39 10.93
N ILE A 202 19.85 5.05 11.81
CA ILE A 202 21.17 4.55 12.28
C ILE A 202 21.01 3.23 13.03
N ASN A 203 20.00 3.11 13.88
CA ASN A 203 19.71 1.88 14.61
C ASN A 203 19.30 0.75 13.66
N ASP A 204 18.42 1.01 12.72
CA ASP A 204 18.01 0.04 11.70
C ASP A 204 19.22 -0.45 10.90
N ALA A 205 20.06 0.48 10.44
CA ALA A 205 21.28 0.16 9.70
C ALA A 205 22.23 -0.72 10.53
N LYS A 206 22.43 -0.41 11.82
CA LYS A 206 23.24 -1.21 12.73
C LYS A 206 22.64 -2.61 12.97
N ASN A 207 21.32 -2.73 13.05
CA ASN A 207 20.63 -4.01 13.24
C ASN A 207 20.75 -4.94 12.02
N VAL A 208 20.78 -4.42 10.80
CA VAL A 208 20.98 -5.23 9.58
C VAL A 208 22.34 -5.95 9.60
N VAL A 209 23.37 -5.30 10.15
CA VAL A 209 24.74 -5.83 10.23
C VAL A 209 25.11 -6.30 11.64
N ALA A 210 24.13 -6.56 12.50
CA ALA A 210 24.33 -7.18 13.81
C ALA A 210 24.22 -8.70 13.71
N GLY A 211 25.12 -9.42 14.38
CA GLY A 211 25.14 -10.88 14.39
C GLY A 211 26.16 -11.51 13.42
N PHE A 212 26.20 -12.84 13.38
CA PHE A 212 27.04 -13.58 12.44
C PHE A 212 26.57 -13.37 10.98
N PRO A 213 27.42 -13.14 10.00
CA PRO A 213 28.90 -13.21 10.03
C PRO A 213 29.56 -11.86 10.36
N PHE A 214 28.85 -10.80 10.62
CA PHE A 214 29.42 -9.47 10.84
C PHE A 214 30.13 -9.32 12.17
N THR A 215 29.67 -10.04 13.19
CA THR A 215 30.25 -10.08 14.55
C THR A 215 30.45 -11.52 15.03
N LYS A 216 31.36 -11.71 15.96
CA LYS A 216 31.63 -13.04 16.57
C LYS A 216 30.56 -13.33 17.65
N THR A 217 29.43 -13.85 17.24
CA THR A 217 28.30 -14.20 18.11
C THR A 217 27.55 -15.42 17.54
N ASN A 218 26.76 -16.08 18.39
CA ASN A 218 25.89 -17.19 17.99
C ASN A 218 24.55 -16.70 17.44
N VAL A 219 24.26 -15.40 17.47
CA VAL A 219 23.05 -14.81 16.87
C VAL A 219 23.34 -14.52 15.39
N GLU A 220 22.54 -15.07 14.52
CA GLU A 220 22.65 -14.85 13.07
C GLU A 220 22.08 -13.50 12.68
N ALA A 221 22.76 -12.79 11.77
CA ALA A 221 22.24 -11.57 11.17
C ALA A 221 21.03 -11.88 10.27
N PRO A 222 20.05 -10.96 10.15
CA PRO A 222 18.80 -11.23 9.44
C PRO A 222 18.97 -11.78 8.02
N LEU A 223 19.84 -11.18 7.22
CA LEU A 223 20.10 -11.61 5.84
C LEU A 223 20.81 -12.97 5.77
N TYR A 224 21.69 -13.25 6.73
CA TYR A 224 22.36 -14.56 6.79
C TYR A 224 21.38 -15.66 7.19
N ALA A 225 20.59 -15.42 8.23
CA ALA A 225 19.55 -16.36 8.67
C ALA A 225 18.54 -16.68 7.55
N ASP A 226 18.12 -15.65 6.80
CA ASP A 226 17.17 -15.82 5.69
C ASP A 226 17.75 -16.68 4.56
N ILE A 227 18.93 -16.33 4.03
CA ILE A 227 19.52 -17.12 2.92
C ILE A 227 19.90 -18.52 3.37
N LYS A 228 20.37 -18.71 4.59
CA LYS A 228 20.63 -20.02 5.17
C LYS A 228 19.37 -20.87 5.20
N GLY A 229 18.29 -20.35 5.78
CA GLY A 229 17.02 -21.07 5.86
C GLY A 229 16.39 -21.38 4.50
N LYS A 230 16.65 -20.54 3.47
CA LYS A 230 16.25 -20.80 2.08
C LYS A 230 17.09 -21.90 1.43
N ILE A 231 18.42 -21.87 1.60
CA ILE A 231 19.34 -22.90 1.05
C ILE A 231 19.13 -24.26 1.73
N GLU A 232 18.88 -24.30 3.03
CA GLU A 232 18.62 -25.53 3.78
C GLU A 232 17.43 -26.34 3.23
N LYS A 233 16.44 -25.67 2.67
CA LYS A 233 15.24 -26.29 2.06
C LYS A 233 15.49 -26.86 0.67
N LEU A 234 16.63 -26.58 0.05
CA LEU A 234 16.99 -27.14 -1.26
C LEU A 234 17.48 -28.58 -1.10
N GLY A 235 17.11 -29.44 -2.06
CA GLY A 235 17.57 -30.84 -2.14
C GLY A 235 19.02 -30.98 -2.60
N LEU A 236 19.95 -30.22 -1.99
CA LEU A 236 21.37 -30.18 -2.34
C LEU A 236 22.22 -31.01 -1.37
N THR A 237 23.43 -31.39 -1.79
CA THR A 237 24.41 -31.99 -0.88
C THR A 237 24.87 -30.96 0.17
N ASP A 238 25.36 -31.45 1.33
CA ASP A 238 25.89 -30.56 2.38
C ASP A 238 27.08 -29.74 1.87
N ALA A 239 27.90 -30.30 0.98
CA ALA A 239 29.01 -29.60 0.36
C ALA A 239 28.55 -28.43 -0.52
N ASP A 240 27.50 -28.62 -1.34
CA ASP A 240 26.95 -27.57 -2.19
C ASP A 240 26.27 -26.47 -1.34
N LYS A 241 25.54 -26.86 -0.29
CA LYS A 241 24.96 -25.91 0.67
C LYS A 241 26.03 -25.07 1.34
N ALA A 242 27.09 -25.71 1.81
CA ALA A 242 28.23 -25.02 2.45
C ALA A 242 28.92 -24.05 1.47
N ALA A 243 29.08 -24.43 0.20
CA ALA A 243 29.67 -23.58 -0.82
C ALA A 243 28.82 -22.33 -1.09
N LEU A 244 27.47 -22.46 -1.20
CA LEU A 244 26.56 -21.34 -1.35
C LEU A 244 26.55 -20.41 -0.12
N LEU A 245 26.54 -20.99 1.08
CA LEU A 245 26.60 -20.23 2.34
C LEU A 245 27.91 -19.46 2.48
N LYS A 246 29.03 -20.06 2.04
CA LYS A 246 30.32 -19.34 2.01
C LYS A 246 30.26 -18.13 1.07
N GLN A 247 29.70 -18.28 -0.15
CA GLN A 247 29.58 -17.19 -1.09
C GLN A 247 28.65 -16.08 -0.54
N ALA A 248 27.54 -16.44 0.10
CA ALA A 248 26.64 -15.49 0.76
C ALA A 248 27.38 -14.74 1.90
N THR A 249 28.16 -15.46 2.71
CA THR A 249 28.98 -14.87 3.78
C THR A 249 29.99 -13.88 3.21
N ASP A 250 30.71 -14.27 2.16
CA ASP A 250 31.67 -13.40 1.49
C ASP A 250 30.99 -12.12 0.96
N ALA A 251 29.82 -12.23 0.31
CA ALA A 251 29.05 -11.09 -0.18
C ALA A 251 28.58 -10.16 0.96
N LEU A 252 28.11 -10.73 2.07
CA LEU A 252 27.71 -9.96 3.26
C LEU A 252 28.88 -9.16 3.81
N LEU A 253 30.06 -9.77 3.92
CA LEU A 253 31.24 -9.12 4.51
C LEU A 253 31.90 -8.11 3.58
N THR A 254 31.92 -8.37 2.27
CA THR A 254 32.65 -7.53 1.29
C THR A 254 31.80 -6.45 0.63
N SER A 255 30.49 -6.60 0.57
CA SER A 255 29.57 -5.63 -0.03
C SER A 255 28.63 -4.98 0.99
N VAL A 256 27.86 -5.78 1.74
CA VAL A 256 26.82 -5.26 2.64
C VAL A 256 27.45 -4.52 3.83
N LYS A 257 28.41 -5.11 4.52
CA LYS A 257 29.03 -4.52 5.71
C LYS A 257 29.62 -3.12 5.47
N PRO A 258 30.50 -2.92 4.47
CA PRO A 258 31.07 -1.60 4.23
C PRO A 258 30.04 -0.56 3.82
N ALA A 259 29.02 -0.94 3.03
CA ALA A 259 27.98 -0.04 2.60
C ALA A 259 27.10 0.47 3.77
N TYR A 260 26.75 -0.41 4.71
CA TYR A 260 26.03 0.01 5.92
C TYR A 260 26.91 0.83 6.88
N ALA A 261 28.22 0.59 6.93
CA ALA A 261 29.14 1.44 7.68
C ALA A 261 29.21 2.86 7.09
N GLU A 262 29.27 2.98 5.76
CA GLU A 262 29.21 4.28 5.06
C GLU A 262 27.88 4.98 5.31
N LEU A 263 26.74 4.25 5.22
CA LEU A 263 25.43 4.81 5.53
C LEU A 263 25.38 5.37 6.96
N VAL A 264 25.84 4.63 7.96
CA VAL A 264 25.84 5.11 9.35
C VAL A 264 26.66 6.38 9.49
N ALA A 265 27.86 6.44 8.90
CA ALA A 265 28.71 7.64 8.93
C ALA A 265 28.02 8.85 8.27
N GLU A 266 27.35 8.66 7.12
CA GLU A 266 26.62 9.73 6.44
C GLU A 266 25.41 10.18 7.25
N MET A 267 24.67 9.25 7.88
CA MET A 267 23.51 9.63 8.71
C MET A 267 23.94 10.36 9.98
N GLU A 268 25.05 10.00 10.60
CA GLU A 268 25.63 10.73 11.73
C GLU A 268 26.06 12.14 11.31
N ARG A 269 26.65 12.31 10.12
CA ARG A 269 27.00 13.62 9.54
C ARG A 269 25.75 14.49 9.33
N GLN A 270 24.71 13.95 8.69
CA GLN A 270 23.46 14.67 8.42
C GLN A 270 22.72 15.01 9.72
N GLN A 271 22.71 14.11 10.70
CA GLN A 271 22.09 14.35 12.01
C GLN A 271 22.68 15.58 12.72
N ALA A 272 24.00 15.80 12.59
CA ALA A 272 24.65 16.97 13.17
C ALA A 272 24.18 18.30 12.54
N MET A 273 23.74 18.26 11.27
CA MET A 273 23.29 19.43 10.51
C MET A 273 21.76 19.61 10.53
N ALA A 274 21.00 18.54 10.82
CA ALA A 274 19.55 18.53 10.71
C ALA A 274 18.87 19.44 11.75
N GLY A 275 17.86 20.16 11.30
CA GLY A 275 16.96 20.95 12.13
C GLY A 275 15.88 20.12 12.83
N THR A 276 15.03 20.80 13.58
CA THR A 276 13.94 20.21 14.38
C THR A 276 12.55 20.47 13.81
N ASP A 277 12.43 21.27 12.76
CA ASP A 277 11.15 21.53 12.10
C ASP A 277 10.64 20.26 11.41
N ASP A 278 9.36 19.94 11.58
CA ASP A 278 8.79 18.68 11.14
C ASP A 278 8.13 18.75 9.76
N GLY A 279 7.56 19.90 9.40
CA GLY A 279 6.80 20.05 8.17
C GLY A 279 7.66 20.34 6.93
N VAL A 280 7.17 19.93 5.76
CA VAL A 280 7.85 20.20 4.46
C VAL A 280 7.78 21.66 4.04
N TRP A 281 6.97 22.50 4.71
CA TRP A 281 6.91 23.95 4.51
C TRP A 281 8.28 24.63 4.65
N ARG A 282 9.22 24.02 5.37
CA ARG A 282 10.59 24.52 5.56
C ARG A 282 11.45 24.46 4.29
N PHE A 283 11.07 23.66 3.30
CA PHE A 283 11.79 23.58 2.03
C PHE A 283 11.48 24.78 1.15
N LYS A 284 12.38 25.11 0.23
CA LYS A 284 12.30 26.31 -0.62
C LYS A 284 10.95 26.45 -1.36
N ASP A 285 10.40 25.34 -1.88
CA ASP A 285 9.05 25.26 -2.50
C ASP A 285 8.22 24.19 -1.79
N GLY A 286 8.27 24.17 -0.46
CA GLY A 286 7.58 23.17 0.35
C GLY A 286 6.06 23.23 0.22
N ALA A 287 5.49 24.42 0.05
CA ALA A 287 4.05 24.58 -0.18
C ALA A 287 3.61 23.98 -1.51
N GLY A 288 4.38 24.21 -2.58
CA GLY A 288 4.14 23.59 -3.90
C GLY A 288 4.30 22.08 -3.85
N TYR A 289 5.33 21.59 -3.18
CA TYR A 289 5.55 20.17 -2.94
C TYR A 289 4.37 19.51 -2.21
N TYR A 290 3.92 20.10 -1.11
CA TYR A 290 2.79 19.56 -0.35
C TYR A 290 1.49 19.54 -1.17
N THR A 291 1.23 20.61 -1.92
CA THR A 291 0.07 20.68 -2.84
C THR A 291 0.12 19.57 -3.89
N GLN A 292 1.29 19.33 -4.47
CA GLN A 292 1.48 18.25 -5.44
C GLN A 292 1.25 16.86 -4.80
N LEU A 293 1.72 16.65 -3.57
CA LEU A 293 1.49 15.41 -2.83
C LEU A 293 0.01 15.19 -2.53
N LEU A 294 -0.71 16.22 -2.07
CA LEU A 294 -2.16 16.13 -1.86
C LEU A 294 -2.88 15.72 -3.15
N LYS A 295 -2.58 16.40 -4.28
CA LYS A 295 -3.15 16.05 -5.58
C LYS A 295 -2.83 14.60 -5.99
N ASN A 296 -1.60 14.18 -5.77
CA ASN A 296 -1.15 12.82 -6.11
C ASN A 296 -1.87 11.75 -5.29
N TYR A 297 -1.96 11.93 -3.96
CA TYR A 297 -2.55 10.93 -3.07
C TYR A 297 -4.08 10.95 -3.07
N THR A 298 -4.70 12.13 -3.13
CA THR A 298 -6.16 12.27 -3.09
C THR A 298 -6.82 12.22 -4.46
N THR A 299 -6.06 12.43 -5.55
CA THR A 299 -6.57 12.61 -6.91
C THR A 299 -7.62 13.73 -7.02
N THR A 300 -7.51 14.76 -6.17
CA THR A 300 -8.38 15.95 -6.15
C THR A 300 -7.53 17.22 -6.19
N ASP A 301 -8.16 18.36 -6.43
CA ASP A 301 -7.51 19.67 -6.38
C ASP A 301 -7.66 20.36 -5.00
N LEU A 302 -7.98 19.58 -3.94
CA LEU A 302 -8.07 20.12 -2.58
C LEU A 302 -6.70 20.59 -2.08
N ASN A 303 -6.64 21.83 -1.60
CA ASN A 303 -5.44 22.39 -0.99
C ASN A 303 -5.34 22.09 0.52
N GLY A 304 -4.22 22.45 1.14
CA GLY A 304 -3.97 22.18 2.56
C GLY A 304 -5.02 22.78 3.51
N ASP A 305 -5.54 23.98 3.21
CA ASP A 305 -6.60 24.62 4.02
C ASP A 305 -7.91 23.84 3.93
N GLN A 306 -8.28 23.43 2.73
CA GLN A 306 -9.51 22.67 2.49
C GLN A 306 -9.44 21.27 3.13
N ILE A 307 -8.30 20.60 3.04
CA ILE A 307 -8.05 19.31 3.71
C ILE A 307 -8.16 19.47 5.23
N HIS A 308 -7.55 20.51 5.80
CA HIS A 308 -7.61 20.80 7.24
C HIS A 308 -9.05 21.04 7.71
N ALA A 309 -9.76 21.93 7.03
CA ALA A 309 -11.16 22.25 7.34
C ALA A 309 -12.07 21.02 7.21
N LEU A 310 -11.87 20.21 6.15
CA LEU A 310 -12.57 18.95 5.98
C LEU A 310 -12.31 17.99 7.15
N GLY A 311 -11.05 17.88 7.59
CA GLY A 311 -10.67 17.07 8.73
C GLY A 311 -11.39 17.48 10.01
N LEU A 312 -11.36 18.78 10.35
CA LEU A 312 -12.05 19.32 11.53
C LEU A 312 -13.57 19.05 11.50
N ALA A 313 -14.20 19.24 10.33
CA ALA A 313 -15.63 18.96 10.16
C ALA A 313 -15.95 17.48 10.35
N GLN A 314 -15.11 16.56 9.83
CA GLN A 314 -15.31 15.13 10.02
C GLN A 314 -15.07 14.67 11.47
N VAL A 315 -14.06 15.22 12.15
CA VAL A 315 -13.83 14.94 13.58
C VAL A 315 -15.06 15.35 14.40
N ALA A 316 -15.59 16.56 14.18
CA ALA A 316 -16.79 17.04 14.88
C ALA A 316 -18.03 16.17 14.61
N ARG A 317 -18.24 15.75 13.35
CA ARG A 317 -19.34 14.83 12.97
C ARG A 317 -19.22 13.50 13.71
N ILE A 318 -18.04 12.88 13.65
CA ILE A 318 -17.80 11.56 14.25
C ILE A 318 -17.94 11.63 15.77
N HIS A 319 -17.44 12.67 16.42
CA HIS A 319 -17.67 12.91 17.86
C HIS A 319 -19.17 13.02 18.20
N GLY A 320 -20.00 13.59 17.31
CA GLY A 320 -21.44 13.60 17.46
C GLY A 320 -22.03 12.18 17.46
N GLU A 321 -21.69 11.38 16.44
CA GLU A 321 -22.14 9.97 16.33
C GLU A 321 -21.63 9.11 17.51
N MET A 322 -20.40 9.34 17.97
CA MET A 322 -19.85 8.65 19.16
C MET A 322 -20.62 8.95 20.44
N ARG A 323 -21.06 10.21 20.64
CA ARG A 323 -21.92 10.56 21.79
C ARG A 323 -23.28 9.87 21.74
N GLU A 324 -23.87 9.71 20.55
CA GLU A 324 -25.11 8.96 20.38
C GLU A 324 -24.93 7.47 20.76
N ILE A 325 -23.80 6.86 20.39
CA ILE A 325 -23.48 5.48 20.77
C ILE A 325 -23.20 5.40 22.28
N MET A 326 -22.42 6.33 22.83
CA MET A 326 -22.16 6.40 24.27
C MET A 326 -23.46 6.47 25.07
N ALA A 327 -24.43 7.27 24.65
CA ALA A 327 -25.75 7.33 25.30
C ALA A 327 -26.49 5.97 25.27
N LYS A 328 -26.38 5.20 24.17
CA LYS A 328 -26.98 3.85 24.04
C LYS A 328 -26.33 2.84 24.98
N THR A 329 -25.06 3.03 25.39
CA THR A 329 -24.39 2.15 26.35
C THR A 329 -24.76 2.48 27.81
N GLY A 330 -25.45 3.58 28.06
CA GLY A 330 -25.78 4.06 29.41
C GLY A 330 -24.60 4.67 30.16
N PHE A 331 -23.47 4.89 29.49
CA PHE A 331 -22.28 5.50 30.13
C PHE A 331 -22.55 6.96 30.53
N GLN A 332 -22.15 7.31 31.75
CA GLN A 332 -22.27 8.67 32.29
C GLN A 332 -20.90 9.34 32.32
N GLY A 333 -20.78 10.52 31.75
CA GLY A 333 -19.54 11.30 31.68
C GLY A 333 -19.34 11.99 30.34
N SER A 334 -18.17 12.57 30.13
CA SER A 334 -17.78 13.20 28.87
C SER A 334 -17.34 12.15 27.83
N LEU A 335 -17.20 12.58 26.58
CA LEU A 335 -16.64 11.70 25.53
C LEU A 335 -15.18 11.31 25.85
N GLN A 336 -14.40 12.20 26.49
CA GLN A 336 -13.04 11.90 26.93
C GLN A 336 -13.01 10.83 28.04
N ASP A 337 -13.96 10.88 28.97
CA ASP A 337 -14.12 9.82 29.98
C ASP A 337 -14.48 8.49 29.32
N PHE A 338 -15.30 8.51 28.26
CA PHE A 338 -15.62 7.31 27.51
C PHE A 338 -14.41 6.79 26.72
N PHE A 339 -13.60 7.65 26.13
CA PHE A 339 -12.32 7.24 25.52
C PHE A 339 -11.39 6.57 26.53
N ALA A 340 -11.26 7.16 27.72
CA ALA A 340 -10.47 6.56 28.79
C ALA A 340 -11.05 5.19 29.22
N PHE A 341 -12.35 5.09 29.37
CA PHE A 341 -13.04 3.85 29.70
C PHE A 341 -12.79 2.75 28.65
N ILE A 342 -13.00 3.03 27.35
CA ILE A 342 -12.74 2.05 26.27
C ILE A 342 -11.29 1.61 26.27
N ARG A 343 -10.34 2.53 26.53
CA ARG A 343 -8.91 2.23 26.52
C ARG A 343 -8.42 1.40 27.71
N THR A 344 -9.10 1.47 28.87
CA THR A 344 -8.59 0.90 30.14
C THR A 344 -9.39 -0.29 30.64
N ASP A 345 -10.65 -0.44 30.27
CA ASP A 345 -11.49 -1.55 30.74
C ASP A 345 -11.11 -2.87 30.06
N GLN A 346 -10.73 -3.85 30.86
CA GLN A 346 -10.21 -5.14 30.41
C GLN A 346 -11.21 -5.97 29.59
N ARG A 347 -12.52 -5.70 29.70
CA ARG A 347 -13.53 -6.40 28.88
C ARG A 347 -13.37 -6.16 27.37
N PHE A 348 -12.68 -5.08 26.98
CA PHE A 348 -12.44 -4.74 25.59
C PHE A 348 -11.15 -5.32 25.02
N TYR A 349 -10.41 -6.10 25.80
CA TYR A 349 -9.13 -6.68 25.39
C TYR A 349 -9.12 -8.18 25.64
N ALA A 350 -8.54 -8.92 24.70
CA ALA A 350 -8.16 -10.29 24.96
C ALA A 350 -6.83 -10.31 25.76
N PRO A 351 -6.66 -11.30 26.67
CA PRO A 351 -5.41 -11.43 27.43
C PRO A 351 -4.19 -11.54 26.51
N ASN A 352 -3.04 -11.02 26.96
CA ASN A 352 -1.77 -11.14 26.21
C ASN A 352 -1.14 -12.55 26.37
N THR A 353 -1.93 -13.58 26.04
CA THR A 353 -1.57 -15.00 26.08
C THR A 353 -1.91 -15.64 24.72
N GLU A 354 -1.49 -16.88 24.49
CA GLU A 354 -1.83 -17.59 23.25
C GLU A 354 -3.34 -17.85 23.13
N GLU A 355 -4.03 -18.07 24.26
CA GLU A 355 -5.48 -18.21 24.30
C GLU A 355 -6.19 -16.89 23.91
N GLY A 356 -5.67 -15.76 24.39
CA GLY A 356 -6.19 -14.44 24.02
C GLY A 356 -5.96 -14.13 22.53
N ARG A 357 -4.81 -14.51 21.97
CA ARG A 357 -4.54 -14.41 20.53
C ARG A 357 -5.49 -15.29 19.71
N ALA A 358 -5.72 -16.52 20.16
CA ALA A 358 -6.68 -17.44 19.55
C ALA A 358 -8.11 -16.88 19.60
N LEU A 359 -8.51 -16.25 20.71
CA LEU A 359 -9.80 -15.56 20.84
C LEU A 359 -9.93 -14.45 19.81
N TYR A 360 -8.93 -13.57 19.65
CA TYR A 360 -8.96 -12.49 18.67
C TYR A 360 -9.14 -13.02 17.24
N LEU A 361 -8.39 -14.07 16.88
CA LEU A 361 -8.51 -14.70 15.55
C LEU A 361 -9.88 -15.35 15.35
N SER A 362 -10.45 -15.95 16.40
CA SER A 362 -11.81 -16.52 16.36
C SER A 362 -12.87 -15.44 16.13
N GLU A 363 -12.76 -14.29 16.78
CA GLU A 363 -13.66 -13.14 16.55
C GLU A 363 -13.53 -12.63 15.10
N THR A 364 -12.32 -12.55 14.59
CA THR A 364 -12.06 -12.18 13.19
C THR A 364 -12.70 -13.17 12.20
N GLU A 365 -12.60 -14.47 12.45
CA GLU A 365 -13.26 -15.49 11.60
C GLU A 365 -14.79 -15.43 11.68
N LYS A 366 -15.38 -15.08 12.84
CA LYS A 366 -16.83 -14.83 12.96
C LYS A 366 -17.25 -13.65 12.08
N ALA A 367 -16.52 -12.52 12.15
CA ALA A 367 -16.79 -11.36 11.30
C ALA A 367 -16.72 -11.72 9.80
N LYS A 368 -15.72 -12.53 9.41
CA LYS A 368 -15.59 -13.05 8.04
C LYS A 368 -16.80 -13.89 7.62
N GLN A 369 -17.25 -14.82 8.44
CA GLN A 369 -18.41 -15.68 8.14
C GLN A 369 -19.68 -14.84 7.96
N GLN A 370 -19.92 -13.88 8.87
CA GLN A 370 -21.10 -13.02 8.84
C GLN A 370 -21.16 -12.19 7.56
N VAL A 371 -20.08 -11.49 7.21
CA VAL A 371 -20.08 -10.65 6.02
C VAL A 371 -20.14 -11.47 4.73
N THR A 372 -19.45 -12.62 4.69
CA THR A 372 -19.44 -13.49 3.49
C THR A 372 -20.86 -13.93 3.11
N ALA A 373 -21.72 -14.22 4.07
CA ALA A 373 -23.11 -14.60 3.85
C ALA A 373 -23.95 -13.47 3.20
N LEU A 374 -23.56 -12.22 3.41
CA LEU A 374 -24.27 -11.05 2.90
C LEU A 374 -23.72 -10.51 1.56
N LEU A 375 -22.48 -10.87 1.19
CA LEU A 375 -21.84 -10.31 -0.01
C LEU A 375 -22.71 -10.40 -1.28
N PRO A 376 -23.41 -11.53 -1.60
CA PRO A 376 -24.22 -11.62 -2.82
C PRO A 376 -25.41 -10.65 -2.87
N GLN A 377 -25.82 -10.06 -1.72
CA GLN A 377 -26.87 -9.06 -1.66
C GLN A 377 -26.38 -7.66 -2.01
N TYR A 378 -25.07 -7.43 -1.86
CA TYR A 378 -24.46 -6.10 -2.04
C TYR A 378 -23.51 -6.01 -3.23
N PHE A 379 -23.05 -7.13 -3.79
CA PHE A 379 -22.06 -7.20 -4.87
C PHE A 379 -22.51 -8.14 -5.97
N GLY A 380 -22.44 -7.71 -7.23
CA GLY A 380 -22.63 -8.57 -8.41
C GLY A 380 -21.34 -9.29 -8.77
N ILE A 381 -20.18 -8.62 -8.63
CA ILE A 381 -18.85 -9.17 -8.86
C ILE A 381 -18.24 -9.58 -7.52
N LEU A 382 -17.82 -10.82 -7.39
CA LEU A 382 -17.16 -11.37 -6.21
C LEU A 382 -15.76 -11.88 -6.55
N PRO A 383 -14.79 -11.77 -5.61
CA PRO A 383 -13.44 -12.31 -5.80
C PRO A 383 -13.48 -13.84 -5.87
N LYS A 384 -12.63 -14.43 -6.71
CA LYS A 384 -12.48 -15.89 -6.85
C LYS A 384 -11.46 -16.45 -5.87
N ALA A 385 -10.36 -15.72 -5.63
CA ALA A 385 -9.35 -16.18 -4.71
C ALA A 385 -9.86 -16.16 -3.25
N PRO A 386 -9.57 -17.20 -2.44
CA PRO A 386 -9.99 -17.27 -1.05
C PRO A 386 -9.21 -16.29 -0.17
N LEU A 387 -9.84 -15.92 0.96
CA LEU A 387 -9.21 -15.13 2.04
C LEU A 387 -8.90 -16.03 3.23
N VAL A 388 -7.66 -15.96 3.72
CA VAL A 388 -7.25 -16.56 4.98
C VAL A 388 -6.90 -15.49 6.01
N VAL A 389 -7.15 -15.80 7.29
CA VAL A 389 -6.79 -14.97 8.43
C VAL A 389 -5.55 -15.57 9.09
N LYS A 390 -4.54 -14.74 9.37
CA LYS A 390 -3.30 -15.19 10.03
C LYS A 390 -2.81 -14.14 11.03
N ARG A 391 -2.08 -14.62 12.03
CA ARG A 391 -1.20 -13.78 12.85
C ARG A 391 0.00 -13.34 12.02
N VAL A 392 0.48 -12.11 12.24
CA VAL A 392 1.78 -11.66 11.73
C VAL A 392 2.86 -12.58 12.30
N GLU A 393 3.83 -12.94 11.49
CA GLU A 393 4.92 -13.81 11.88
C GLU A 393 5.80 -13.15 12.95
N THR A 394 6.24 -13.91 13.92
CA THR A 394 6.95 -13.42 15.12
C THR A 394 8.22 -12.62 14.83
N PHE A 395 8.90 -12.93 13.71
CA PHE A 395 10.13 -12.22 13.33
C PHE A 395 9.91 -10.76 12.91
N ARG A 396 8.67 -10.40 12.51
CA ARG A 396 8.33 -9.05 12.02
C ARG A 396 7.20 -8.36 12.79
N GLU A 397 6.59 -9.02 13.77
CA GLU A 397 5.42 -8.48 14.47
C GLU A 397 5.71 -7.19 15.26
N LYS A 398 6.96 -6.98 15.74
CA LYS A 398 7.36 -5.78 16.47
C LYS A 398 7.34 -4.50 15.64
N SER A 399 7.62 -4.62 14.34
CA SER A 399 7.67 -3.49 13.40
C SER A 399 6.43 -3.37 12.51
N ALA A 400 5.58 -4.39 12.46
CA ALA A 400 4.37 -4.38 11.65
C ALA A 400 3.29 -3.46 12.24
N GLY A 401 2.41 -2.91 11.37
CA GLY A 401 1.19 -2.21 11.79
C GLY A 401 0.19 -3.16 12.47
N LYS A 402 -0.94 -2.61 12.99
CA LYS A 402 -2.00 -3.38 13.67
C LYS A 402 -2.53 -4.54 12.81
N ALA A 403 -2.76 -4.28 11.54
CA ALA A 403 -3.16 -5.28 10.55
C ALA A 403 -2.77 -4.82 9.15
N PHE A 404 -2.73 -5.76 8.21
CA PHE A 404 -2.55 -5.47 6.80
C PHE A 404 -3.04 -6.62 5.94
N TYR A 405 -3.40 -6.28 4.70
CA TYR A 405 -3.80 -7.26 3.71
C TYR A 405 -2.67 -7.55 2.72
N GLN A 406 -2.48 -8.83 2.42
CA GLN A 406 -1.62 -9.31 1.34
C GLN A 406 -2.47 -9.97 0.26
N GLY A 407 -2.43 -9.42 -0.96
CA GLY A 407 -3.20 -9.94 -2.10
C GLY A 407 -2.85 -11.37 -2.49
N PRO A 408 -3.77 -12.09 -3.18
CA PRO A 408 -3.48 -13.40 -3.73
C PRO A 408 -2.46 -13.30 -4.87
N SER A 409 -1.86 -14.45 -5.24
CA SER A 409 -1.09 -14.51 -6.47
C SER A 409 -2.03 -14.52 -7.69
N PRO A 410 -1.62 -13.95 -8.86
CA PRO A 410 -2.45 -13.95 -10.07
C PRO A 410 -2.81 -15.30 -10.60
N ASP A 411 -1.97 -16.31 -10.33
CA ASP A 411 -2.14 -17.70 -10.72
C ASP A 411 -2.99 -18.53 -9.73
N GLY A 412 -3.46 -17.88 -8.64
CA GLY A 412 -4.25 -18.54 -7.60
C GLY A 412 -3.47 -19.48 -6.67
N SER A 413 -2.15 -19.61 -6.83
CA SER A 413 -1.33 -20.52 -6.01
C SER A 413 -1.21 -20.08 -4.55
N ARG A 414 -1.48 -18.80 -4.26
CA ARG A 414 -1.49 -18.23 -2.92
C ARG A 414 -2.80 -17.48 -2.68
N PRO A 415 -3.48 -17.72 -1.53
CA PRO A 415 -4.69 -17.01 -1.15
C PRO A 415 -4.39 -15.55 -0.77
N GLY A 416 -5.41 -14.70 -0.80
CA GLY A 416 -5.37 -13.43 -0.09
C GLY A 416 -5.24 -13.68 1.41
N THR A 417 -4.47 -12.86 2.10
CA THR A 417 -4.21 -13.06 3.52
C THR A 417 -4.43 -11.76 4.28
N TYR A 418 -5.33 -11.81 5.28
CA TYR A 418 -5.43 -10.81 6.33
C TYR A 418 -4.45 -11.17 7.45
N TYR A 419 -3.57 -10.27 7.80
CA TYR A 419 -2.64 -10.41 8.89
C TYR A 419 -3.05 -9.53 10.07
N ALA A 420 -3.26 -10.13 11.25
CA ALA A 420 -3.44 -9.44 12.52
C ALA A 420 -2.12 -9.43 13.31
N ASN A 421 -1.70 -8.27 13.77
CA ASN A 421 -0.51 -8.14 14.60
C ASN A 421 -0.88 -8.35 16.07
N LEU A 422 -0.61 -9.55 16.57
CA LEU A 422 -0.94 -9.96 17.93
C LEU A 422 0.30 -9.95 18.86
N TYR A 423 1.28 -9.10 18.57
CA TYR A 423 2.47 -8.94 19.41
C TYR A 423 2.10 -8.42 20.80
N ASP A 424 1.37 -7.31 20.84
CA ASP A 424 0.85 -6.74 22.06
C ASP A 424 -0.68 -6.62 21.96
N MET A 425 -1.39 -7.40 22.78
CA MET A 425 -2.86 -7.42 22.76
C MET A 425 -3.47 -6.13 23.29
N ALA A 426 -2.71 -5.26 23.97
CA ALA A 426 -3.15 -3.93 24.37
C ALA A 426 -3.33 -2.97 23.18
N ASP A 427 -2.65 -3.23 22.05
CA ASP A 427 -2.81 -2.49 20.80
C ASP A 427 -4.00 -2.99 19.95
N MET A 428 -4.65 -4.11 20.35
CA MET A 428 -5.65 -4.82 19.54
C MET A 428 -6.99 -4.98 20.28
N PRO A 429 -7.71 -3.87 20.59
CA PRO A 429 -8.97 -3.94 21.29
C PRO A 429 -10.03 -4.71 20.49
N LEU A 430 -10.80 -5.53 21.18
CA LEU A 430 -11.87 -6.34 20.58
C LEU A 430 -12.97 -5.49 19.94
N VAL A 431 -13.15 -4.26 20.39
CA VAL A 431 -14.14 -3.34 19.79
C VAL A 431 -13.81 -2.94 18.36
N GLU A 432 -12.56 -3.05 17.93
CA GLU A 432 -12.10 -2.71 16.58
C GLU A 432 -12.02 -3.91 15.63
N VAL A 433 -12.14 -5.15 16.14
CA VAL A 433 -11.84 -6.36 15.36
C VAL A 433 -12.67 -6.48 14.08
N ASP A 434 -13.94 -6.16 14.15
CA ASP A 434 -14.87 -6.26 13.01
C ASP A 434 -14.52 -5.22 11.95
N ALA A 435 -14.39 -3.96 12.36
CA ALA A 435 -14.10 -2.86 11.44
C ALA A 435 -12.72 -3.01 10.77
N LEU A 436 -11.72 -3.45 11.53
CA LEU A 436 -10.39 -3.72 11.00
C LEU A 436 -10.43 -4.86 9.97
N PHE A 437 -11.21 -5.92 10.25
CA PHE A 437 -11.41 -7.01 9.31
C PHE A 437 -12.16 -6.54 8.05
N TYR A 438 -13.21 -5.73 8.19
CA TYR A 438 -13.97 -5.21 7.04
C TYR A 438 -13.15 -4.25 6.17
N HIS A 439 -12.15 -3.59 6.73
CA HIS A 439 -11.18 -2.78 5.99
C HIS A 439 -10.21 -3.64 5.17
N GLU A 440 -9.52 -4.56 5.83
CA GLU A 440 -8.43 -5.34 5.23
C GLU A 440 -8.94 -6.57 4.45
N GLY A 441 -10.02 -7.18 4.94
CA GLY A 441 -10.60 -8.39 4.38
C GLY A 441 -11.78 -8.09 3.45
N LEU A 442 -12.95 -8.60 3.83
CA LEU A 442 -14.22 -8.46 3.11
C LEU A 442 -15.16 -7.49 3.83
N PRO A 443 -15.81 -6.57 3.12
CA PRO A 443 -15.73 -6.33 1.68
C PRO A 443 -14.62 -5.33 1.26
N GLY A 444 -13.61 -5.10 2.11
CA GLY A 444 -12.54 -4.11 1.92
C GLY A 444 -11.47 -4.50 0.92
N HIS A 445 -10.21 -4.42 1.36
CA HIS A 445 -9.05 -4.61 0.47
C HIS A 445 -9.02 -5.95 -0.24
N HIS A 446 -9.39 -7.05 0.42
CA HIS A 446 -9.41 -8.35 -0.25
C HIS A 446 -10.36 -8.36 -1.44
N LEU A 447 -11.59 -7.90 -1.26
CA LEU A 447 -12.57 -7.88 -2.35
C LEU A 447 -12.09 -6.99 -3.51
N GLN A 448 -11.72 -5.74 -3.23
CA GLN A 448 -11.34 -4.76 -4.25
C GLN A 448 -10.08 -5.19 -5.00
N ARG A 449 -9.01 -5.57 -4.27
CA ARG A 449 -7.71 -5.86 -4.91
C ARG A 449 -7.69 -7.21 -5.60
N THR A 450 -8.47 -8.17 -5.11
CA THR A 450 -8.61 -9.47 -5.78
C THR A 450 -9.36 -9.31 -7.10
N ILE A 451 -10.50 -8.60 -7.11
CA ILE A 451 -11.21 -8.29 -8.36
C ILE A 451 -10.27 -7.61 -9.36
N GLN A 452 -9.54 -6.56 -8.92
CA GLN A 452 -8.57 -5.87 -9.78
C GLN A 452 -7.53 -6.82 -10.38
N THR A 453 -6.98 -7.71 -9.57
CA THR A 453 -5.98 -8.70 -9.99
C THR A 453 -6.53 -9.71 -10.98
N GLU A 454 -7.80 -10.08 -10.84
CA GLU A 454 -8.50 -11.04 -11.70
C GLU A 454 -8.95 -10.43 -13.03
N LEU A 455 -8.83 -9.11 -13.24
CA LEU A 455 -9.10 -8.46 -14.52
C LEU A 455 -8.08 -8.92 -15.57
N THR A 456 -8.51 -9.68 -16.56
CA THR A 456 -7.65 -10.23 -17.63
C THR A 456 -7.69 -9.42 -18.92
N ASN A 457 -8.71 -8.56 -19.08
CA ASN A 457 -8.97 -7.78 -20.29
C ASN A 457 -8.54 -6.30 -20.17
N VAL A 458 -7.80 -5.95 -19.13
CA VAL A 458 -7.27 -4.59 -18.94
C VAL A 458 -5.74 -4.58 -19.08
N PRO A 459 -5.14 -3.47 -19.53
CA PRO A 459 -3.68 -3.35 -19.61
C PRO A 459 -3.00 -3.59 -18.26
N PRO A 460 -1.76 -4.15 -18.24
CA PRO A 460 -1.03 -4.44 -17.01
C PRO A 460 -0.86 -3.23 -16.09
N PHE A 461 -0.64 -2.02 -16.61
CA PHE A 461 -0.51 -0.81 -15.79
C PHE A 461 -1.81 -0.48 -14.99
N ARG A 462 -3.00 -0.91 -15.46
CA ARG A 462 -4.26 -0.83 -14.71
C ARG A 462 -4.40 -1.97 -13.71
N ARG A 463 -4.04 -3.18 -14.13
CA ARG A 463 -4.12 -4.39 -13.31
C ARG A 463 -3.22 -4.33 -12.08
N PHE A 464 -2.01 -3.76 -12.21
CA PHE A 464 -0.98 -3.70 -11.18
C PHE A 464 -0.74 -2.29 -10.64
N GLY A 465 -1.35 -1.27 -11.22
CA GLY A 465 -1.30 0.10 -10.74
C GLY A 465 -2.37 0.41 -9.68
N GLY A 466 -2.39 1.66 -9.20
CA GLY A 466 -3.38 2.05 -8.22
C GLY A 466 -3.43 3.55 -7.95
N PHE A 467 -4.51 3.94 -7.27
CA PHE A 467 -4.72 5.29 -6.74
C PHE A 467 -5.05 5.17 -5.26
N THR A 468 -4.22 5.79 -4.42
CA THR A 468 -4.30 5.62 -2.96
C THR A 468 -5.68 6.00 -2.42
N ALA A 469 -6.25 7.14 -2.87
CA ALA A 469 -7.58 7.56 -2.44
C ALA A 469 -8.69 6.57 -2.84
N TYR A 470 -8.57 5.90 -3.98
CA TYR A 470 -9.52 4.87 -4.36
C TYR A 470 -9.39 3.64 -3.46
N THR A 471 -8.18 3.11 -3.30
CA THR A 471 -7.94 1.84 -2.57
C THR A 471 -8.22 2.01 -1.07
N GLU A 472 -7.66 3.05 -0.44
CA GLU A 472 -7.85 3.31 0.98
C GLU A 472 -9.25 3.87 1.28
N GLY A 473 -9.77 4.68 0.35
CA GLY A 473 -11.15 5.16 0.41
C GLY A 473 -12.15 4.03 0.37
N TRP A 474 -11.91 3.00 -0.45
CA TRP A 474 -12.73 1.79 -0.49
C TRP A 474 -12.67 1.00 0.83
N GLY A 475 -11.48 0.77 1.39
CA GLY A 475 -11.33 0.11 2.69
C GLY A 475 -12.13 0.81 3.79
N LEU A 476 -12.00 2.13 3.89
CA LEU A 476 -12.74 2.92 4.88
C LEU A 476 -14.25 3.02 4.57
N TYR A 477 -14.65 3.04 3.30
CA TYR A 477 -16.04 2.92 2.89
C TYR A 477 -16.64 1.58 3.30
N SER A 478 -15.89 0.50 3.19
CA SER A 478 -16.31 -0.86 3.56
C SER A 478 -16.61 -1.01 5.05
N GLU A 479 -15.88 -0.32 5.93
CA GLU A 479 -16.19 -0.24 7.36
C GLU A 479 -17.59 0.35 7.60
N LYS A 480 -17.94 1.44 6.89
CA LYS A 480 -19.26 2.08 6.97
C LYS A 480 -20.35 1.24 6.28
N LEU A 481 -20.04 0.61 5.14
CA LEU A 481 -20.96 -0.28 4.45
C LEU A 481 -21.39 -1.45 5.35
N ALA A 482 -20.46 -2.03 6.10
CA ALA A 482 -20.77 -3.08 7.06
C ALA A 482 -21.78 -2.62 8.13
N LYS A 483 -21.79 -1.32 8.51
CA LYS A 483 -22.85 -0.74 9.35
C LYS A 483 -24.20 -0.76 8.64
N ASP A 484 -24.24 -0.39 7.37
CA ASP A 484 -25.48 -0.38 6.56
C ASP A 484 -25.97 -1.82 6.30
N MET A 485 -25.08 -2.82 6.33
CA MET A 485 -25.39 -4.25 6.27
C MET A 485 -25.88 -4.83 7.63
N GLY A 486 -25.91 -4.03 8.70
CA GLY A 486 -26.35 -4.48 10.03
C GLY A 486 -25.31 -5.28 10.83
N LEU A 487 -24.03 -5.22 10.45
CA LEU A 487 -22.96 -6.04 11.02
C LEU A 487 -22.35 -5.49 12.33
N TYR A 488 -22.89 -4.41 12.89
CA TYR A 488 -22.49 -3.88 14.20
C TYR A 488 -23.70 -3.80 15.15
N PRO A 489 -24.26 -4.95 15.58
CA PRO A 489 -25.38 -4.95 16.52
C PRO A 489 -24.98 -4.50 17.93
N ASP A 490 -23.71 -4.73 18.32
CA ASP A 490 -23.16 -4.29 19.60
C ASP A 490 -22.70 -2.81 19.49
N PRO A 491 -23.23 -1.91 20.36
CA PRO A 491 -22.84 -0.50 20.32
C PRO A 491 -21.35 -0.27 20.60
N TYR A 492 -20.66 -1.13 21.35
CA TYR A 492 -19.22 -1.00 21.54
C TYR A 492 -18.43 -1.35 20.27
N ARG A 493 -18.88 -2.34 19.49
CA ARG A 493 -18.28 -2.66 18.18
C ARG A 493 -18.51 -1.53 17.17
N ASP A 494 -19.71 -0.91 17.17
CA ASP A 494 -19.99 0.27 16.34
C ASP A 494 -19.17 1.50 16.77
N PHE A 495 -18.91 1.64 18.08
CA PHE A 495 -17.98 2.65 18.57
C PHE A 495 -16.54 2.38 18.08
N GLY A 496 -16.07 1.14 18.08
CA GLY A 496 -14.78 0.74 17.54
C GLY A 496 -14.64 1.08 16.04
N ARG A 497 -15.71 0.89 15.25
CA ARG A 497 -15.78 1.36 13.86
C ARG A 497 -15.59 2.88 13.76
N LEU A 498 -16.31 3.63 14.58
CA LEU A 498 -16.16 5.09 14.60
C LEU A 498 -14.78 5.53 15.07
N GLN A 499 -14.13 4.77 15.96
CA GLN A 499 -12.78 5.03 16.42
C GLN A 499 -11.76 4.92 15.27
N LEU A 500 -11.89 3.89 14.41
CA LEU A 500 -11.08 3.76 13.21
C LEU A 500 -11.40 4.86 12.19
N GLU A 501 -12.66 5.22 11.99
CA GLU A 501 -13.05 6.33 11.11
C GLU A 501 -12.51 7.67 11.63
N LEU A 502 -12.61 7.92 12.94
CA LEU A 502 -12.07 9.11 13.61
C LEU A 502 -10.56 9.25 13.42
N HIS A 503 -9.83 8.14 13.59
CA HIS A 503 -8.39 8.11 13.33
C HIS A 503 -8.06 8.61 11.91
N ARG A 504 -8.86 8.22 10.88
CA ARG A 504 -8.67 8.68 9.50
C ARG A 504 -9.12 10.12 9.29
N ALA A 505 -10.11 10.62 10.02
CA ALA A 505 -10.49 12.04 10.01
C ALA A 505 -9.38 12.92 10.65
N ILE A 506 -8.85 12.50 11.78
CA ILE A 506 -7.74 13.16 12.48
C ILE A 506 -6.50 13.27 11.57
N ARG A 507 -6.23 12.25 10.72
CA ARG A 507 -5.12 12.30 9.74
C ARG A 507 -5.19 13.53 8.82
N LEU A 508 -6.38 13.94 8.39
CA LEU A 508 -6.53 15.16 7.57
C LEU A 508 -6.05 16.40 8.33
N VAL A 509 -6.39 16.49 9.62
CA VAL A 509 -6.05 17.64 10.47
C VAL A 509 -4.56 17.68 10.76
N VAL A 510 -3.99 16.56 11.21
CA VAL A 510 -2.59 16.54 11.66
C VAL A 510 -1.59 16.56 10.50
N ASP A 511 -1.88 15.90 9.37
CA ASP A 511 -1.02 15.93 8.18
C ASP A 511 -0.96 17.36 7.62
N SER A 512 -2.11 18.01 7.41
CA SER A 512 -2.17 19.42 7.00
C SER A 512 -1.67 20.38 8.10
N GLY A 513 -1.86 20.01 9.35
CA GLY A 513 -1.30 20.72 10.50
C GLY A 513 0.23 20.81 10.41
N LEU A 514 0.88 19.67 10.26
CA LEU A 514 2.33 19.55 10.17
C LEU A 514 2.89 20.25 8.91
N HIS A 515 2.32 19.96 7.74
CA HIS A 515 2.94 20.31 6.45
C HIS A 515 2.45 21.64 5.86
N HIS A 516 1.30 22.15 6.30
CA HIS A 516 0.71 23.39 5.80
C HIS A 516 0.53 24.45 6.91
N LYS A 517 0.06 24.06 8.11
CA LYS A 517 -0.18 24.99 9.23
C LYS A 517 1.02 25.20 10.15
N LYS A 518 2.16 24.56 9.84
CA LYS A 518 3.42 24.66 10.60
C LYS A 518 3.33 24.17 12.05
N TRP A 519 2.47 23.16 12.29
CA TRP A 519 2.44 22.51 13.60
C TRP A 519 3.75 21.77 13.87
N THR A 520 4.15 21.74 15.14
CA THR A 520 5.20 20.84 15.60
C THR A 520 4.65 19.41 15.73
N ARG A 521 5.56 18.43 15.78
CA ARG A 521 5.25 17.04 16.10
C ARG A 521 4.45 16.93 17.40
N GLU A 522 4.83 17.68 18.43
CA GLU A 522 4.20 17.69 19.76
C GLU A 522 2.78 18.26 19.70
N GLN A 523 2.54 19.32 18.93
CA GLN A 523 1.20 19.86 18.72
C GLN A 523 0.29 18.85 18.04
N ALA A 524 0.81 18.14 17.03
CA ALA A 524 0.06 17.09 16.35
C ALA A 524 -0.24 15.91 17.29
N ILE A 525 0.73 15.47 18.11
CA ILE A 525 0.53 14.43 19.13
C ILE A 525 -0.53 14.86 20.13
N GLN A 526 -0.48 16.10 20.61
CA GLN A 526 -1.45 16.62 21.58
C GLN A 526 -2.86 16.65 21.00
N TYR A 527 -3.00 17.12 19.75
CA TYR A 527 -4.30 17.11 19.07
C TYR A 527 -4.92 15.70 19.01
N VAL A 528 -4.14 14.67 18.69
CA VAL A 528 -4.66 13.29 18.67
C VAL A 528 -5.07 12.84 20.07
N LYS A 529 -4.26 13.09 21.09
CA LYS A 529 -4.57 12.76 22.50
C LYS A 529 -5.88 13.37 22.98
N ASP A 530 -6.15 14.61 22.58
CA ASP A 530 -7.34 15.35 23.00
C ASP A 530 -8.60 14.89 22.26
N ASN A 531 -8.45 14.21 21.13
CA ASN A 531 -9.55 13.93 20.22
C ASN A 531 -9.82 12.44 19.95
N SER A 532 -9.04 11.50 20.52
CA SER A 532 -9.19 10.07 20.26
C SER A 532 -8.94 9.20 21.49
N ALA A 533 -9.35 7.92 21.39
CA ALA A 533 -9.02 6.88 22.36
C ALA A 533 -7.70 6.15 22.05
N ASP A 534 -6.93 6.60 21.06
CA ASP A 534 -5.71 5.92 20.62
C ASP A 534 -4.67 5.83 21.77
N ALA A 535 -3.93 4.72 21.80
CA ALA A 535 -2.89 4.49 22.79
C ALA A 535 -1.71 5.45 22.58
N PRO A 536 -1.08 6.00 23.64
CA PRO A 536 -0.04 7.02 23.53
C PRO A 536 1.14 6.61 22.62
N GLY A 537 1.60 5.37 22.69
CA GLY A 537 2.69 4.86 21.83
C GLY A 537 2.30 4.79 20.35
N GLY A 538 1.05 4.41 20.06
CA GLY A 538 0.50 4.41 18.71
C GLY A 538 0.38 5.81 18.12
N ILE A 539 -0.02 6.80 18.94
CA ILE A 539 -0.10 8.21 18.52
C ILE A 539 1.27 8.73 18.06
N VAL A 540 2.32 8.50 18.83
CA VAL A 540 3.68 8.95 18.49
C VAL A 540 4.11 8.34 17.16
N LYS A 541 4.01 7.03 17.01
CA LYS A 541 4.36 6.32 15.76
C LYS A 541 3.57 6.83 14.55
N ALA A 542 2.28 7.11 14.74
CA ALA A 542 1.42 7.63 13.67
C ALA A 542 1.86 9.04 13.22
N ILE A 543 2.11 9.96 14.16
CA ILE A 543 2.56 11.31 13.84
C ILE A 543 3.94 11.29 13.19
N GLU A 544 4.87 10.50 13.71
CA GLU A 544 6.21 10.33 13.12
C GLU A 544 6.16 9.79 11.68
N ARG A 545 5.21 8.88 11.39
CA ARG A 545 4.93 8.45 10.01
C ARG A 545 4.48 9.61 9.13
N TYR A 546 3.55 10.46 9.60
CA TYR A 546 3.03 11.55 8.76
C TYR A 546 4.11 12.59 8.47
N VAL A 547 5.03 12.85 9.39
CA VAL A 547 6.16 13.76 9.17
C VAL A 547 7.05 13.30 8.01
N VAL A 548 7.34 12.01 7.91
CA VAL A 548 8.23 11.48 6.85
C VAL A 548 7.49 11.03 5.60
N TYR A 549 6.15 10.97 5.66
CA TYR A 549 5.31 10.53 4.55
C TYR A 549 4.15 11.51 4.28
N PRO A 550 4.48 12.76 3.94
CA PRO A 550 3.51 13.86 3.85
C PRO A 550 2.42 13.60 2.80
N GLY A 551 1.19 13.99 3.10
CA GLY A 551 0.04 13.91 2.21
C GLY A 551 -0.60 12.54 2.08
N GLN A 552 0.13 11.44 2.29
CA GLN A 552 -0.41 10.08 2.10
C GLN A 552 -1.60 9.79 3.02
N ALA A 553 -1.51 10.24 4.26
CA ALA A 553 -2.53 10.00 5.28
C ALA A 553 -3.89 10.64 4.95
N THR A 554 -3.93 11.62 4.04
CA THR A 554 -5.17 12.32 3.64
C THR A 554 -6.04 11.51 2.67
N ALA A 555 -5.46 10.57 1.96
CA ALA A 555 -6.13 9.79 0.92
C ALA A 555 -7.33 8.98 1.43
N TYR A 556 -7.24 8.42 2.64
CA TYR A 556 -8.26 7.55 3.26
C TYR A 556 -9.62 8.20 3.35
N MET A 557 -9.70 9.30 4.09
CA MET A 557 -10.97 9.98 4.35
C MET A 557 -11.49 10.69 3.10
N VAL A 558 -10.62 11.30 2.29
CA VAL A 558 -11.02 11.93 1.02
C VAL A 558 -11.65 10.90 0.08
N GLY A 559 -11.03 9.76 -0.09
CA GLY A 559 -11.55 8.68 -0.92
C GLY A 559 -12.90 8.14 -0.43
N ARG A 560 -12.98 7.85 0.88
CA ARG A 560 -14.23 7.38 1.51
C ARG A 560 -15.38 8.36 1.34
N LEU A 561 -15.14 9.64 1.56
CA LEU A 561 -16.15 10.67 1.41
C LEU A 561 -16.67 10.77 -0.04
N LYS A 562 -15.75 10.68 -1.02
CA LYS A 562 -16.15 10.68 -2.43
C LYS A 562 -16.99 9.46 -2.78
N ILE A 563 -16.58 8.25 -2.40
CA ILE A 563 -17.35 7.03 -2.70
C ILE A 563 -18.72 7.09 -2.02
N SER A 564 -18.79 7.54 -0.75
CA SER A 564 -20.08 7.73 -0.05
C SER A 564 -20.96 8.76 -0.73
N GLN A 565 -20.41 9.91 -1.12
CA GLN A 565 -21.12 10.94 -1.85
C GLN A 565 -21.73 10.43 -3.17
N LEU A 566 -20.97 9.62 -3.89
CA LEU A 566 -21.43 9.04 -5.16
C LEU A 566 -22.55 8.00 -4.93
N ARG A 567 -22.46 7.20 -3.87
CA ARG A 567 -23.54 6.30 -3.46
C ARG A 567 -24.82 7.09 -3.12
N ASP A 568 -24.70 8.10 -2.28
CA ASP A 568 -25.83 8.90 -1.84
C ASP A 568 -26.47 9.66 -3.03
N LEU A 569 -25.66 10.16 -3.98
CA LEU A 569 -26.12 10.71 -5.24
C LEU A 569 -26.93 9.68 -6.04
N ALA A 570 -26.39 8.46 -6.20
CA ALA A 570 -27.05 7.39 -6.93
C ALA A 570 -28.38 6.97 -6.26
N GLN A 571 -28.41 6.85 -4.95
CA GLN A 571 -29.64 6.57 -4.19
C GLN A 571 -30.69 7.65 -4.41
N LYS A 572 -30.29 8.92 -4.34
CA LYS A 572 -31.19 10.06 -4.56
C LYS A 572 -31.77 10.10 -5.98
N GLU A 573 -30.90 9.92 -6.98
CA GLU A 573 -31.27 10.10 -8.40
C GLU A 573 -32.05 8.91 -8.98
N LEU A 574 -31.80 7.70 -8.48
CA LEU A 574 -32.44 6.48 -8.96
C LEU A 574 -33.64 6.05 -8.10
N GLY A 575 -33.74 6.51 -6.86
CA GLY A 575 -34.82 6.13 -5.95
C GLY A 575 -35.02 4.61 -5.87
N PRO A 576 -36.21 4.08 -6.17
CA PRO A 576 -36.48 2.63 -6.12
C PRO A 576 -35.68 1.78 -7.13
N LYS A 577 -35.08 2.40 -8.16
CA LYS A 577 -34.20 1.71 -9.13
C LYS A 577 -32.77 1.55 -8.63
N PHE A 578 -32.41 2.15 -7.46
CA PHE A 578 -31.08 2.00 -6.90
C PHE A 578 -30.86 0.56 -6.44
N ASP A 579 -29.74 -0.02 -6.88
CA ASP A 579 -29.27 -1.34 -6.46
C ASP A 579 -27.82 -1.24 -5.99
N TYR A 580 -27.55 -1.67 -4.76
CA TYR A 580 -26.19 -1.72 -4.18
C TYR A 580 -25.24 -2.55 -5.02
N ARG A 581 -25.68 -3.70 -5.57
CA ARG A 581 -24.87 -4.57 -6.40
C ARG A 581 -24.37 -3.84 -7.64
N ALA A 582 -25.30 -3.22 -8.36
CA ALA A 582 -24.99 -2.45 -9.57
C ALA A 582 -24.08 -1.25 -9.27
N PHE A 583 -24.30 -0.55 -8.15
CA PHE A 583 -23.42 0.55 -7.73
C PHE A 583 -22.00 0.06 -7.46
N HIS A 584 -21.84 -0.99 -6.66
CA HIS A 584 -20.51 -1.52 -6.33
C HIS A 584 -19.80 -2.11 -7.55
N ASP A 585 -20.54 -2.76 -8.45
CA ASP A 585 -19.99 -3.25 -9.71
C ASP A 585 -19.45 -2.10 -10.58
N VAL A 586 -20.15 -0.96 -10.65
CA VAL A 586 -19.64 0.24 -11.36
C VAL A 586 -18.34 0.75 -10.72
N VAL A 587 -18.26 0.73 -9.40
CA VAL A 587 -17.05 1.17 -8.70
C VAL A 587 -15.87 0.23 -8.96
N LEU A 588 -16.09 -1.10 -8.99
CA LEU A 588 -15.03 -2.11 -8.90
C LEU A 588 -14.59 -2.72 -10.24
N LYS A 589 -15.51 -2.84 -11.23
CA LYS A 589 -15.31 -3.62 -12.47
C LYS A 589 -14.15 -3.17 -13.34
N ASP A 590 -13.79 -1.89 -13.24
CA ASP A 590 -12.73 -1.29 -14.06
C ASP A 590 -11.39 -1.17 -13.33
N GLY A 591 -11.31 -1.65 -12.08
CA GLY A 591 -10.16 -1.47 -11.21
C GLY A 591 -10.02 -0.03 -10.70
N PRO A 592 -8.92 0.33 -10.03
CA PRO A 592 -8.71 1.64 -9.47
C PRO A 592 -8.64 2.75 -10.53
N VAL A 593 -9.41 3.81 -10.31
CA VAL A 593 -9.40 5.03 -11.11
C VAL A 593 -9.26 6.26 -10.21
N PRO A 594 -8.80 7.42 -10.71
CA PRO A 594 -8.89 8.70 -10.00
C PRO A 594 -10.34 9.03 -9.63
N LEU A 595 -10.53 9.75 -8.52
CA LEU A 595 -11.86 10.02 -7.98
C LEU A 595 -12.77 10.86 -8.90
N ASP A 596 -12.20 11.71 -9.76
CA ASP A 596 -12.92 12.44 -10.80
C ASP A 596 -13.46 11.48 -11.89
N MET A 597 -12.65 10.53 -12.32
CA MET A 597 -13.08 9.53 -13.30
C MET A 597 -14.10 8.55 -12.71
N LEU A 598 -13.97 8.19 -11.43
CA LEU A 598 -14.98 7.41 -10.72
C LEU A 598 -16.34 8.15 -10.70
N GLU A 599 -16.31 9.46 -10.45
CA GLU A 599 -17.52 10.29 -10.48
C GLU A 599 -18.18 10.27 -11.86
N ASP A 600 -17.39 10.40 -12.93
CA ASP A 600 -17.90 10.33 -14.31
C ASP A 600 -18.55 8.97 -14.61
N GLN A 601 -17.91 7.86 -14.19
CA GLN A 601 -18.45 6.51 -14.36
C GLN A 601 -19.78 6.32 -13.64
N VAL A 602 -19.88 6.77 -12.39
CA VAL A 602 -21.11 6.65 -11.60
C VAL A 602 -22.22 7.54 -12.19
N LYS A 603 -21.91 8.77 -12.60
CA LYS A 603 -22.90 9.67 -13.26
C LYS A 603 -23.40 9.10 -14.59
N ALA A 604 -22.52 8.51 -15.40
CA ALA A 604 -22.88 7.85 -16.64
C ALA A 604 -23.80 6.63 -16.39
N TRP A 605 -23.50 5.84 -15.36
CA TRP A 605 -24.36 4.72 -14.95
C TRP A 605 -25.74 5.20 -14.47
N ILE A 606 -25.80 6.24 -13.64
CA ILE A 606 -27.06 6.84 -13.19
C ILE A 606 -27.90 7.28 -14.41
N ALA A 607 -27.30 8.00 -15.36
CA ALA A 607 -27.99 8.48 -16.55
C ALA A 607 -28.55 7.34 -17.41
N LYS A 608 -27.84 6.21 -17.49
CA LYS A 608 -28.29 5.03 -18.25
C LYS A 608 -29.39 4.25 -17.53
N THR A 609 -29.45 4.30 -16.18
CA THR A 609 -30.39 3.52 -15.37
C THR A 609 -31.72 4.25 -15.14
N LYS A 610 -31.77 5.60 -15.23
CA LYS A 610 -32.99 6.42 -15.21
C LYS A 610 -33.94 6.01 -16.33
#